data_a7bc87557acb76ee92b1498f0aa50727
#
_entry.id   a7bc87557acb76ee92b1498f0aa50727
#
_cell.length_a   1.000
_cell.length_b   1.000
_cell.length_c   1.000
_cell.angle_alpha   90.00
_cell.angle_beta   90.00
_cell.angle_gamma   90.00
#
_symmetry.space_group_name_H-M   'P 1'
#
loop_
_entity.id
_entity.type
_entity.pdbx_description
1 polymer ?
#
loop_
_entity_poly.entity_id
_entity_poly.type
_entity_poly.pdbx_seq_one_letter_code
_entity_poly.pdbx_strand_id
1 'polypeptide(L)'
;MGEGKLAEFPARTILEVLFTKDPSALLSVTTRAARYDVVVGRSGIRYASRGQLSGETVLFLLLMETEGTFALGPVTLDYVSNCVFQSLSDLDARFASWKKRVSGVDLRFLDPGRLYWWRSRLSKDVQQLAAPEYEIAQLTRDRAQTIDALASVLGKDVLEVSRTLSRMTHQESFEIVPFVRPPRQGTYRCVVASRDALLANVFWQKVCGGEMPLQWDSRELLYRRTVSHPAYDLSTVFIMQMLDDTMKDMVRLAEVLFFLLSGLPSDEEKYLAELRGLNPTMSVFFWGSRRRRWVRRVPQSVHFTTPMEREFVLQSLDVFL
;
A
#
# COMPACT_ATOMS: atom_id res chain seq x y z
N MET A 1 20.63 -21.25 7.56
CA MET A 1 19.72 -20.16 7.13
C MET A 1 19.85 -20.06 5.63
N GLY A 2 18.76 -19.92 4.89
CA GLY A 2 18.76 -19.82 3.44
C GLY A 2 17.98 -18.57 3.03
N GLU A 3 18.48 -17.89 2.01
CA GLU A 3 17.82 -16.74 1.41
C GLU A 3 17.79 -16.90 -0.10
N GLY A 4 16.83 -16.31 -0.78
CA GLY A 4 16.75 -16.37 -2.22
C GLY A 4 15.57 -15.60 -2.79
N LYS A 5 15.32 -15.82 -4.09
CA LYS A 5 14.23 -15.17 -4.81
C LYS A 5 13.17 -16.19 -5.21
N LEU A 6 11.89 -15.80 -5.13
CA LEU A 6 10.77 -16.67 -5.55
C LEU A 6 10.81 -17.00 -7.05
N ALA A 7 11.36 -16.11 -7.86
CA ALA A 7 11.54 -16.35 -9.29
C ALA A 7 12.48 -17.52 -9.60
N GLU A 8 13.44 -17.80 -8.70
CA GLU A 8 14.39 -18.91 -8.82
C GLU A 8 13.89 -20.15 -8.08
N PHE A 9 13.25 -19.96 -6.94
CA PHE A 9 12.72 -20.99 -6.06
C PHE A 9 11.25 -20.69 -5.71
N PRO A 10 10.29 -21.21 -6.46
CA PRO A 10 8.87 -21.04 -6.17
C PRO A 10 8.52 -21.46 -4.74
N ALA A 11 7.56 -20.78 -4.10
CA ALA A 11 7.17 -21.06 -2.73
C ALA A 11 6.82 -22.55 -2.51
N ARG A 12 6.17 -23.20 -3.50
CA ARG A 12 5.86 -24.63 -3.48
C ARG A 12 7.11 -25.51 -3.33
N THR A 13 8.19 -25.19 -4.09
CA THR A 13 9.46 -25.92 -4.05
C THR A 13 10.16 -25.71 -2.71
N ILE A 14 10.12 -24.51 -2.15
CA ILE A 14 10.69 -24.23 -0.83
C ILE A 14 9.98 -25.06 0.25
N LEU A 15 8.65 -25.11 0.22
CA LEU A 15 7.86 -25.92 1.15
C LEU A 15 8.17 -27.40 0.99
N GLU A 16 8.39 -27.90 -0.22
CA GLU A 16 8.77 -29.29 -0.46
C GLU A 16 10.09 -29.65 0.20
N VAL A 17 11.09 -28.79 0.08
CA VAL A 17 12.38 -28.97 0.76
C VAL A 17 12.21 -28.98 2.28
N LEU A 18 11.37 -28.09 2.81
CA LEU A 18 11.11 -28.02 4.24
C LEU A 18 10.38 -29.27 4.75
N PHE A 19 9.40 -29.78 4.03
CA PHE A 19 8.72 -31.01 4.37
C PHE A 19 9.66 -32.24 4.38
N THR A 20 10.60 -32.29 3.42
CA THR A 20 11.53 -33.41 3.26
C THR A 20 12.61 -33.43 4.33
N LYS A 21 13.05 -32.25 4.78
CA LYS A 21 14.15 -32.12 5.76
C LYS A 21 13.71 -32.15 7.22
N ASP A 22 12.42 -32.21 7.48
CA ASP A 22 11.80 -32.17 8.82
C ASP A 22 12.36 -31.11 9.80
N PRO A 23 12.63 -29.86 9.36
CA PRO A 23 13.05 -28.82 10.28
C PRO A 23 11.83 -28.04 10.78
N SER A 24 11.83 -27.67 12.04
CA SER A 24 10.98 -26.56 12.47
C SER A 24 11.59 -25.26 11.93
N ALA A 25 10.96 -24.66 10.94
CA ALA A 25 11.46 -23.47 10.26
C ALA A 25 10.38 -22.42 10.06
N LEU A 26 10.80 -21.16 10.14
CA LEU A 26 10.03 -20.02 9.70
C LEU A 26 10.47 -19.66 8.26
N LEU A 27 9.54 -19.73 7.33
CA LEU A 27 9.67 -19.16 5.99
C LEU A 27 9.05 -17.78 6.00
N SER A 28 9.87 -16.74 5.84
CA SER A 28 9.42 -15.37 5.63
C SER A 28 9.59 -15.01 4.16
N VAL A 29 8.52 -14.59 3.51
CA VAL A 29 8.54 -14.14 2.11
C VAL A 29 8.12 -12.69 2.05
N THR A 30 8.94 -11.85 1.42
CA THR A 30 8.65 -10.44 1.20
C THR A 30 8.45 -10.22 -0.28
N THR A 31 7.24 -9.85 -0.65
CA THR A 31 6.86 -9.43 -1.99
C THR A 31 6.86 -7.90 -2.07
N ARG A 32 6.53 -7.36 -3.22
CA ARG A 32 6.36 -5.92 -3.40
C ARG A 32 5.24 -5.34 -2.53
N ALA A 33 4.20 -6.11 -2.24
CA ALA A 33 2.96 -5.65 -1.62
C ALA A 33 2.75 -6.16 -0.19
N ALA A 34 3.39 -7.26 0.20
CA ALA A 34 3.15 -7.89 1.49
C ALA A 34 4.33 -8.72 1.98
N ARG A 35 4.29 -9.02 3.28
CA ARG A 35 5.12 -10.02 3.90
C ARG A 35 4.25 -11.19 4.33
N TYR A 36 4.72 -12.39 4.01
CA TYR A 36 4.15 -13.66 4.44
C TYR A 36 5.09 -14.32 5.42
N ASP A 37 4.54 -14.86 6.50
CA ASP A 37 5.28 -15.69 7.45
C ASP A 37 4.57 -17.05 7.55
N VAL A 38 5.32 -18.12 7.29
CA VAL A 38 4.82 -19.51 7.32
C VAL A 38 5.69 -20.36 8.24
N VAL A 39 5.06 -21.00 9.22
CA VAL A 39 5.77 -21.95 10.09
C VAL A 39 5.51 -23.37 9.63
N VAL A 40 6.61 -24.03 9.30
CA VAL A 40 6.65 -25.45 8.99
C VAL A 40 7.25 -26.17 10.21
N GLY A 41 6.50 -27.07 10.81
CA GLY A 41 6.95 -27.91 11.93
C GLY A 41 7.10 -29.36 11.52
N ARG A 42 7.52 -30.21 12.45
CA ARG A 42 7.71 -31.68 12.23
C ARG A 42 6.47 -32.39 11.67
N SER A 43 5.29 -31.86 11.97
CA SER A 43 4.02 -32.45 11.54
C SER A 43 3.37 -31.65 10.40
N GLY A 44 4.16 -30.88 9.64
CA GLY A 44 3.70 -30.11 8.48
C GLY A 44 3.56 -28.62 8.73
N ILE A 45 2.81 -27.92 7.87
CA ILE A 45 2.56 -26.49 8.01
C ILE A 45 1.55 -26.26 9.14
N ARG A 46 1.86 -25.34 10.03
CA ARG A 46 1.07 -25.04 11.23
C ARG A 46 0.55 -23.63 11.29
N TYR A 47 1.20 -22.73 10.61
CA TYR A 47 0.87 -21.31 10.66
C TYR A 47 1.16 -20.66 9.33
N ALA A 48 0.29 -19.75 8.93
CA ALA A 48 0.51 -18.82 7.82
C ALA A 48 -0.15 -17.49 8.15
N SER A 49 0.58 -16.38 7.91
CA SER A 49 0.06 -15.02 8.06
C SER A 49 0.54 -14.09 6.96
N ARG A 50 -0.27 -13.06 6.69
CA ARG A 50 0.02 -11.94 5.81
C ARG A 50 -0.63 -10.68 6.41
N GLY A 51 0.18 -9.85 7.06
CA GLY A 51 -0.36 -8.71 7.80
C GLY A 51 -1.36 -9.16 8.87
N GLN A 52 -2.62 -8.72 8.76
CA GLN A 52 -3.70 -9.09 9.68
C GLN A 52 -4.42 -10.39 9.30
N LEU A 53 -4.21 -10.89 8.09
CA LEU A 53 -4.78 -12.17 7.66
C LEU A 53 -3.94 -13.34 8.15
N SER A 54 -4.64 -14.44 8.45
CA SER A 54 -3.97 -15.67 8.85
C SER A 54 -4.75 -16.90 8.36
N GLY A 55 -4.08 -18.05 8.32
CA GLY A 55 -4.68 -19.33 7.98
C GLY A 55 -4.45 -19.79 6.54
N GLU A 56 -5.24 -20.78 6.14
CA GLU A 56 -5.09 -21.54 4.90
C GLU A 56 -5.11 -20.67 3.64
N THR A 57 -6.00 -19.70 3.57
CA THR A 57 -6.11 -18.80 2.43
C THR A 57 -4.83 -18.01 2.19
N VAL A 58 -4.13 -17.59 3.26
CA VAL A 58 -2.85 -16.89 3.16
C VAL A 58 -1.79 -17.76 2.53
N LEU A 59 -1.74 -19.04 2.89
CA LEU A 59 -0.81 -19.99 2.28
C LEU A 59 -1.09 -20.16 0.79
N PHE A 60 -2.36 -20.23 0.40
CA PHE A 60 -2.72 -20.33 -1.01
C PHE A 60 -2.39 -19.07 -1.81
N LEU A 61 -2.55 -17.91 -1.22
CA LEU A 61 -2.10 -16.66 -1.82
C LEU A 61 -0.58 -16.64 -2.01
N LEU A 62 0.20 -17.10 -1.01
CA LEU A 62 1.64 -17.24 -1.14
C LEU A 62 2.04 -18.19 -2.28
N LEU A 63 1.32 -19.30 -2.48
CA LEU A 63 1.59 -20.23 -3.58
C LEU A 63 1.32 -19.66 -4.96
N MET A 64 0.61 -18.53 -5.06
CA MET A 64 0.38 -17.78 -6.30
C MET A 64 1.44 -16.71 -6.56
N GLU A 65 2.24 -16.35 -5.56
CA GLU A 65 3.29 -15.35 -5.72
C GLU A 65 4.44 -15.90 -6.58
N THR A 66 4.85 -15.11 -7.56
CA THR A 66 5.94 -15.44 -8.48
C THR A 66 7.17 -14.58 -8.28
N GLU A 67 7.02 -13.44 -7.58
CA GLU A 67 8.07 -12.46 -7.34
C GLU A 67 8.23 -12.18 -5.86
N GLY A 68 9.45 -11.90 -5.43
CA GLY A 68 9.77 -11.58 -4.05
C GLY A 68 11.05 -12.24 -3.60
N THR A 69 11.42 -11.95 -2.35
CA THR A 69 12.57 -12.57 -1.68
C THR A 69 12.08 -13.42 -0.53
N PHE A 70 12.78 -14.49 -0.23
CA PHE A 70 12.50 -15.31 0.93
C PHE A 70 13.69 -15.46 1.85
N ALA A 71 13.42 -15.68 3.12
CA ALA A 71 14.41 -16.05 4.14
C ALA A 71 13.89 -17.23 4.96
N LEU A 72 14.78 -18.17 5.26
CA LEU A 72 14.55 -19.31 6.14
C LEU A 72 15.30 -19.12 7.45
N GLY A 73 14.61 -19.24 8.55
CA GLY A 73 15.17 -19.08 9.88
C GLY A 73 14.56 -20.02 10.92
N PRO A 74 15.07 -19.97 12.16
CA PRO A 74 14.43 -20.66 13.27
C PRO A 74 13.04 -20.06 13.55
N VAL A 75 12.16 -20.84 14.14
CA VAL A 75 10.86 -20.35 14.58
C VAL A 75 11.06 -19.47 15.81
N THR A 76 10.95 -18.17 15.61
CA THR A 76 11.09 -17.13 16.65
C THR A 76 9.75 -16.47 16.99
N LEU A 77 8.69 -16.83 16.26
CA LEU A 77 7.36 -16.28 16.47
C LEU A 77 6.60 -17.09 17.51
N ASP A 78 5.97 -16.38 18.43
CA ASP A 78 4.93 -16.95 19.27
C ASP A 78 3.66 -17.05 18.41
N TYR A 79 3.20 -18.25 18.07
CA TYR A 79 2.08 -18.47 17.18
C TYR A 79 1.09 -19.49 17.72
N VAL A 80 -0.18 -19.24 17.41
CA VAL A 80 -1.25 -20.23 17.55
C VAL A 80 -1.48 -20.87 16.19
N SER A 81 -1.51 -22.20 16.13
CA SER A 81 -1.75 -22.92 14.87
C SER A 81 -3.07 -22.47 14.23
N ASN A 82 -3.01 -21.98 12.98
CA ASN A 82 -4.14 -21.46 12.25
C ASN A 82 -4.41 -22.18 10.92
N CYS A 83 -3.54 -23.08 10.54
CA CYS A 83 -3.72 -23.99 9.41
C CYS A 83 -2.98 -25.29 9.69
N VAL A 84 -3.44 -26.40 9.11
CA VAL A 84 -2.84 -27.70 9.29
C VAL A 84 -2.76 -28.43 7.96
N PHE A 85 -1.53 -28.62 7.46
CA PHE A 85 -1.24 -29.44 6.28
C PHE A 85 -0.18 -30.47 6.68
N GLN A 86 -0.61 -31.73 6.74
CA GLN A 86 0.28 -32.83 7.17
C GLN A 86 1.16 -33.34 6.02
N SER A 87 0.78 -33.07 4.78
CA SER A 87 1.51 -33.49 3.60
C SER A 87 1.39 -32.46 2.46
N LEU A 88 2.32 -32.54 1.53
CA LEU A 88 2.26 -31.76 0.29
C LEU A 88 1.07 -32.16 -0.60
N SER A 89 0.70 -33.43 -0.58
CA SER A 89 -0.47 -33.91 -1.33
C SER A 89 -1.76 -33.30 -0.83
N ASP A 90 -1.92 -33.16 0.50
CA ASP A 90 -3.06 -32.46 1.12
C ASP A 90 -3.05 -30.96 0.74
N LEU A 91 -1.89 -30.32 0.79
CA LEU A 91 -1.72 -28.94 0.36
C LEU A 91 -2.13 -28.75 -1.11
N ASP A 92 -1.60 -29.59 -2.00
CA ASP A 92 -1.86 -29.49 -3.44
C ASP A 92 -3.34 -29.73 -3.76
N ALA A 93 -3.99 -30.71 -3.11
CA ALA A 93 -5.41 -31.00 -3.29
C ALA A 93 -6.30 -29.83 -2.87
N ARG A 94 -6.04 -29.26 -1.68
CA ARG A 94 -6.80 -28.11 -1.17
C ARG A 94 -6.52 -26.85 -1.98
N PHE A 95 -5.28 -26.63 -2.42
CA PHE A 95 -4.94 -25.52 -3.30
C PHE A 95 -5.64 -25.61 -4.65
N ALA A 96 -5.70 -26.80 -5.26
CA ALA A 96 -6.43 -27.03 -6.49
C ALA A 96 -7.94 -26.74 -6.33
N SER A 97 -8.54 -27.15 -5.22
CA SER A 97 -9.93 -26.86 -4.89
C SER A 97 -10.15 -25.35 -4.70
N TRP A 98 -9.24 -24.67 -3.99
CA TRP A 98 -9.28 -23.23 -3.79
C TRP A 98 -9.14 -22.46 -5.11
N LYS A 99 -8.22 -22.87 -5.99
CA LYS A 99 -8.07 -22.28 -7.34
C LYS A 99 -9.38 -22.32 -8.13
N LYS A 100 -10.15 -23.41 -8.04
CA LYS A 100 -11.48 -23.48 -8.69
C LYS A 100 -12.45 -22.44 -8.12
N ARG A 101 -12.42 -22.19 -6.82
CA ARG A 101 -13.27 -21.16 -6.18
C ARG A 101 -12.86 -19.75 -6.60
N VAL A 102 -11.57 -19.53 -6.87
CA VAL A 102 -11.01 -18.23 -7.29
C VAL A 102 -11.18 -17.98 -8.80
N SER A 103 -11.48 -18.99 -9.61
CA SER A 103 -11.64 -18.89 -11.07
C SER A 103 -12.79 -17.99 -11.49
N GLY A 104 -13.27 -17.09 -10.88
CA GLY A 104 -14.26 -16.06 -11.22
C GLY A 104 -14.03 -14.78 -10.43
N VAL A 105 -12.94 -14.74 -9.65
CA VAL A 105 -12.55 -13.56 -8.87
C VAL A 105 -11.49 -12.81 -9.67
N ASP A 106 -11.68 -11.52 -9.85
CA ASP A 106 -10.63 -10.68 -10.41
C ASP A 106 -9.46 -10.61 -9.39
N LEU A 107 -8.35 -11.23 -9.75
CA LEU A 107 -7.15 -11.32 -8.89
C LEU A 107 -6.61 -9.95 -8.46
N ARG A 108 -6.93 -8.89 -9.22
CA ARG A 108 -6.59 -7.52 -8.83
C ARG A 108 -7.18 -7.12 -7.48
N PHE A 109 -8.32 -7.72 -7.08
CA PHE A 109 -8.94 -7.47 -5.78
C PHE A 109 -8.36 -8.33 -4.64
N LEU A 110 -7.46 -9.25 -4.94
CA LEU A 110 -6.72 -10.02 -3.92
C LEU A 110 -5.34 -9.43 -3.61
N ASP A 111 -4.93 -8.40 -4.34
CA ASP A 111 -3.66 -7.69 -4.13
C ASP A 111 -3.69 -6.96 -2.78
N PRO A 112 -2.86 -7.36 -1.79
CA PRO A 112 -2.84 -6.75 -0.46
C PRO A 112 -2.29 -5.33 -0.48
N GLY A 113 -1.61 -4.96 -1.55
CA GLY A 113 -1.08 -3.62 -1.75
C GLY A 113 -2.12 -2.62 -2.26
N ARG A 114 -3.37 -3.02 -2.49
CA ARG A 114 -4.42 -2.13 -2.93
C ARG A 114 -5.22 -1.60 -1.77
N LEU A 115 -5.57 -0.31 -1.88
CA LEU A 115 -6.42 0.38 -0.95
C LEU A 115 -7.77 0.68 -1.59
N TYR A 116 -8.80 0.52 -0.80
CA TYR A 116 -10.18 0.75 -1.17
C TYR A 116 -10.72 1.88 -0.34
N TRP A 117 -11.24 2.91 -1.02
CA TRP A 117 -11.81 4.08 -0.40
C TRP A 117 -13.21 4.38 -0.93
N TRP A 118 -14.18 4.52 -0.02
CA TRP A 118 -15.54 4.90 -0.36
C TRP A 118 -15.62 6.39 -0.70
N ARG A 119 -16.20 6.71 -1.88
CA ARG A 119 -16.45 8.09 -2.28
C ARG A 119 -17.92 8.41 -2.27
N SER A 120 -18.38 9.12 -1.24
CA SER A 120 -19.76 9.52 -1.06
C SER A 120 -20.33 10.44 -2.16
N ARG A 121 -19.48 11.09 -2.97
CA ARG A 121 -19.92 12.05 -3.98
C ARG A 121 -20.38 11.44 -5.30
N LEU A 122 -20.15 10.15 -5.53
CA LEU A 122 -20.45 9.46 -6.78
C LEU A 122 -21.48 8.35 -6.62
N SER A 123 -21.91 8.06 -5.39
CA SER A 123 -22.69 6.87 -5.10
C SER A 123 -24.13 7.16 -4.79
N LYS A 124 -24.96 6.17 -5.11
CA LYS A 124 -26.27 5.97 -4.53
C LYS A 124 -26.21 6.12 -3.01
N ASP A 125 -27.28 6.58 -2.42
CA ASP A 125 -27.42 6.70 -0.99
C ASP A 125 -26.87 5.42 -0.31
N VAL A 126 -25.94 5.58 0.64
CA VAL A 126 -25.32 4.46 1.37
C VAL A 126 -26.40 3.55 1.99
N GLN A 127 -27.56 4.10 2.30
CA GLN A 127 -28.71 3.36 2.84
C GLN A 127 -29.33 2.37 1.85
N GLN A 128 -29.02 2.45 0.56
CA GLN A 128 -29.52 1.53 -0.47
C GLN A 128 -28.59 0.35 -0.75
N LEU A 129 -27.44 0.28 -0.05
CA LEU A 129 -26.48 -0.80 -0.20
C LEU A 129 -26.96 -2.08 0.50
N ALA A 130 -26.63 -3.23 -0.07
CA ALA A 130 -26.78 -4.51 0.61
C ALA A 130 -25.88 -4.57 1.85
N ALA A 131 -26.22 -5.37 2.84
CA ALA A 131 -25.48 -5.43 4.11
C ALA A 131 -23.96 -5.56 3.97
N PRO A 132 -23.39 -6.47 3.14
CA PRO A 132 -21.94 -6.58 2.98
C PRO A 132 -21.30 -5.32 2.35
N GLU A 133 -22.00 -4.68 1.43
CA GLU A 133 -21.56 -3.47 0.76
C GLU A 133 -21.60 -2.26 1.70
N TYR A 134 -22.66 -2.18 2.53
CA TYR A 134 -22.80 -1.15 3.56
C TYR A 134 -21.67 -1.21 4.59
N GLU A 135 -21.36 -2.41 5.10
CA GLU A 135 -20.28 -2.61 6.07
C GLU A 135 -18.91 -2.15 5.50
N ILE A 136 -18.60 -2.54 4.25
CA ILE A 136 -17.37 -2.12 3.57
C ILE A 136 -17.36 -0.60 3.37
N ALA A 137 -18.49 0.00 2.95
CA ALA A 137 -18.60 1.43 2.76
C ALA A 137 -18.35 2.21 4.06
N GLN A 138 -18.87 1.75 5.19
CA GLN A 138 -18.64 2.35 6.50
C GLN A 138 -17.16 2.29 6.89
N LEU A 139 -16.52 1.13 6.75
CA LEU A 139 -15.11 0.96 7.10
C LEU A 139 -14.14 1.76 6.21
N THR A 140 -14.55 2.06 4.98
CA THR A 140 -13.71 2.74 3.99
C THR A 140 -14.07 4.20 3.77
N ARG A 141 -15.11 4.72 4.48
CA ARG A 141 -15.60 6.09 4.34
C ARG A 141 -14.59 7.13 4.78
N ASP A 142 -14.03 6.93 5.95
CA ASP A 142 -13.16 7.90 6.60
C ASP A 142 -11.69 7.58 6.35
N ARG A 143 -11.38 6.35 6.03
CA ARG A 143 -10.02 5.85 5.82
C ARG A 143 -9.99 4.76 4.75
N ALA A 144 -9.06 4.86 3.81
CA ALA A 144 -8.80 3.78 2.87
C ALA A 144 -8.30 2.52 3.60
N GLN A 145 -8.76 1.35 3.16
CA GLN A 145 -8.44 0.06 3.77
C GLN A 145 -7.91 -0.92 2.74
N THR A 146 -7.00 -1.80 3.17
CA THR A 146 -6.59 -2.97 2.37
C THR A 146 -7.65 -4.04 2.44
N ILE A 147 -7.64 -4.97 1.47
CA ILE A 147 -8.55 -6.13 1.51
C ILE A 147 -8.31 -6.98 2.77
N ASP A 148 -7.06 -7.11 3.21
CA ASP A 148 -6.70 -7.89 4.38
C ASP A 148 -7.29 -7.29 5.65
N ALA A 149 -7.22 -5.96 5.80
CA ALA A 149 -7.83 -5.26 6.92
C ALA A 149 -9.37 -5.40 6.91
N LEU A 150 -9.99 -5.24 5.74
CA LEU A 150 -11.43 -5.41 5.58
C LEU A 150 -11.88 -6.83 5.94
N ALA A 151 -11.21 -7.85 5.43
CA ALA A 151 -11.54 -9.24 5.70
C ALA A 151 -11.38 -9.57 7.20
N SER A 152 -10.31 -9.08 7.83
CA SER A 152 -10.06 -9.26 9.26
C SER A 152 -11.12 -8.59 10.13
N VAL A 153 -11.45 -7.32 9.88
CA VAL A 153 -12.42 -6.57 10.67
C VAL A 153 -13.85 -7.12 10.51
N LEU A 154 -14.20 -7.54 9.28
CA LEU A 154 -15.51 -8.12 8.99
C LEU A 154 -15.63 -9.58 9.42
N GLY A 155 -14.54 -10.25 9.79
CA GLY A 155 -14.52 -11.69 10.06
C GLY A 155 -14.95 -12.54 8.86
N LYS A 156 -14.72 -12.04 7.62
CA LYS A 156 -15.14 -12.68 6.38
C LYS A 156 -13.97 -13.25 5.60
N ASP A 157 -14.26 -14.26 4.76
CA ASP A 157 -13.29 -14.78 3.81
C ASP A 157 -12.86 -13.67 2.84
N VAL A 158 -11.56 -13.55 2.59
CA VAL A 158 -10.98 -12.55 1.70
C VAL A 158 -11.56 -12.65 0.26
N LEU A 159 -11.98 -13.83 -0.19
CA LEU A 159 -12.63 -14.02 -1.48
C LEU A 159 -14.04 -13.42 -1.52
N GLU A 160 -14.78 -13.49 -0.39
CA GLU A 160 -16.10 -12.87 -0.27
C GLU A 160 -15.98 -11.35 -0.32
N VAL A 161 -15.03 -10.80 0.44
CA VAL A 161 -14.74 -9.35 0.43
C VAL A 161 -14.30 -8.90 -0.96
N SER A 162 -13.41 -9.67 -1.63
CA SER A 162 -12.95 -9.39 -2.99
C SER A 162 -14.10 -9.32 -3.99
N ARG A 163 -15.04 -10.27 -3.96
CA ARG A 163 -16.23 -10.26 -4.82
C ARG A 163 -17.12 -9.04 -4.57
N THR A 164 -17.30 -8.68 -3.30
CA THR A 164 -18.09 -7.50 -2.94
C THR A 164 -17.43 -6.22 -3.43
N LEU A 165 -16.12 -6.06 -3.22
CA LEU A 165 -15.35 -4.93 -3.73
C LEU A 165 -15.40 -4.84 -5.26
N SER A 166 -15.28 -5.97 -5.96
CA SER A 166 -15.40 -6.02 -7.42
C SER A 166 -16.75 -5.47 -7.88
N ARG A 167 -17.86 -5.91 -7.28
CA ARG A 167 -19.20 -5.40 -7.60
C ARG A 167 -19.32 -3.90 -7.35
N MET A 168 -18.86 -3.44 -6.18
CA MET A 168 -18.94 -2.03 -5.79
C MET A 168 -18.07 -1.15 -6.70
N THR A 169 -16.94 -1.66 -7.19
CA THR A 169 -16.06 -0.93 -8.12
C THR A 169 -16.72 -0.78 -9.49
N HIS A 170 -17.41 -1.81 -9.98
CA HIS A 170 -18.19 -1.70 -11.21
C HIS A 170 -19.33 -0.69 -11.12
N GLN A 171 -19.81 -0.41 -9.93
CA GLN A 171 -20.84 0.62 -9.67
C GLN A 171 -20.25 2.02 -9.49
N GLU A 172 -18.95 2.22 -9.76
CA GLU A 172 -18.21 3.48 -9.56
C GLU A 172 -18.23 4.03 -8.12
N SER A 173 -18.60 3.18 -7.16
CA SER A 173 -18.76 3.58 -5.76
C SER A 173 -17.44 3.61 -5.00
N PHE A 174 -16.40 2.98 -5.53
CA PHE A 174 -15.06 2.91 -4.92
C PHE A 174 -13.99 3.50 -5.80
N GLU A 175 -13.01 4.10 -5.14
CA GLU A 175 -11.71 4.35 -5.73
C GLU A 175 -10.73 3.27 -5.30
N ILE A 176 -10.16 2.58 -6.29
CA ILE A 176 -9.01 1.71 -6.07
C ILE A 176 -7.78 2.60 -6.10
N VAL A 177 -7.12 2.66 -4.97
CA VAL A 177 -5.84 3.35 -4.88
C VAL A 177 -4.73 2.35 -5.19
N PRO A 178 -3.85 2.66 -6.14
CA PRO A 178 -2.78 1.73 -6.49
C PRO A 178 -1.77 1.62 -5.37
N PHE A 179 -1.32 0.43 -5.16
CA PHE A 179 -0.10 -0.04 -4.54
C PHE A 179 0.38 0.61 -3.24
N VAL A 180 0.30 -0.14 -2.15
CA VAL A 180 0.97 0.14 -0.85
C VAL A 180 2.29 -0.61 -0.80
N ARG A 181 3.37 0.09 -0.50
CA ARG A 181 4.60 -0.57 -0.06
C ARG A 181 4.43 -0.98 1.41
N PRO A 182 4.94 -2.14 1.84
CA PRO A 182 4.98 -2.45 3.26
C PRO A 182 5.77 -1.35 3.99
N PRO A 183 5.30 -0.93 5.18
CA PRO A 183 5.95 0.13 5.94
C PRO A 183 7.40 -0.27 6.23
N ARG A 184 8.34 0.58 5.85
CA ARG A 184 9.74 0.46 6.26
C ARG A 184 9.87 1.07 7.64
N GLN A 185 10.62 0.43 8.51
CA GLN A 185 11.18 1.12 9.67
C GLN A 185 12.28 2.05 9.14
N GLY A 186 12.14 3.34 9.36
CA GLY A 186 13.15 4.30 8.94
C GLY A 186 12.60 5.65 8.50
N THR A 187 13.43 6.42 7.81
CA THR A 187 13.09 7.74 7.31
C THR A 187 12.64 7.68 5.86
N TYR A 188 11.43 8.15 5.57
CA TYR A 188 10.95 8.36 4.21
C TYR A 188 11.37 9.74 3.70
N ARG A 189 11.82 9.79 2.45
CA ARG A 189 12.16 11.03 1.77
C ARG A 189 10.95 11.53 1.00
N CYS A 190 10.42 12.66 1.44
CA CYS A 190 9.24 13.27 0.87
C CYS A 190 9.59 14.56 0.14
N VAL A 191 9.03 14.75 -1.04
CA VAL A 191 9.06 16.03 -1.75
C VAL A 191 7.65 16.62 -1.71
N VAL A 192 7.55 17.90 -1.35
CA VAL A 192 6.32 18.69 -1.50
C VAL A 192 6.51 19.63 -2.66
N ALA A 193 5.69 19.51 -3.68
CA ALA A 193 5.75 20.33 -4.87
C ALA A 193 4.47 21.16 -5.05
N SER A 194 4.60 22.46 -5.26
CA SER A 194 3.50 23.37 -5.55
C SER A 194 3.99 24.53 -6.40
N ARG A 195 3.11 25.05 -7.26
CA ARG A 195 3.28 26.34 -7.94
C ARG A 195 2.65 27.50 -7.17
N ASP A 196 2.00 27.22 -6.06
CA ASP A 196 1.32 28.20 -5.21
C ASP A 196 1.98 28.23 -3.82
N ALA A 197 2.65 29.35 -3.52
CA ALA A 197 3.35 29.53 -2.27
C ALA A 197 2.40 29.57 -1.06
N LEU A 198 1.17 30.09 -1.21
CA LEU A 198 0.21 30.13 -0.12
C LEU A 198 -0.27 28.73 0.24
N LEU A 199 -0.61 27.94 -0.78
CA LEU A 199 -1.03 26.54 -0.56
C LEU A 199 0.10 25.71 0.04
N ALA A 200 1.32 25.93 -0.41
CA ALA A 200 2.51 25.31 0.14
C ALA A 200 2.71 25.66 1.62
N ASN A 201 2.54 26.93 1.96
CA ASN A 201 2.64 27.40 3.34
C ASN A 201 1.56 26.77 4.23
N VAL A 202 0.32 26.69 3.74
CA VAL A 202 -0.79 26.03 4.46
C VAL A 202 -0.46 24.54 4.71
N PHE A 203 0.04 23.83 3.69
CA PHE A 203 0.46 22.44 3.86
C PHE A 203 1.58 22.32 4.89
N TRP A 204 2.58 23.20 4.79
CA TRP A 204 3.73 23.19 5.68
C TRP A 204 3.32 23.44 7.14
N GLN A 205 2.53 24.46 7.40
CA GLN A 205 2.03 24.78 8.74
C GLN A 205 1.21 23.63 9.34
N LYS A 206 0.30 23.09 8.56
CA LYS A 206 -0.64 22.07 9.06
C LYS A 206 -0.02 20.68 9.19
N VAL A 207 0.82 20.28 8.24
CA VAL A 207 1.37 18.92 8.20
C VAL A 207 2.74 18.83 8.84
N CYS A 208 3.64 19.75 8.49
CA CYS A 208 5.01 19.74 8.99
C CYS A 208 5.17 20.47 10.34
N GLY A 209 4.18 21.29 10.73
CA GLY A 209 4.17 22.02 12.00
C GLY A 209 5.25 23.09 12.07
N GLY A 210 5.01 24.28 11.54
CA GLY A 210 5.91 25.44 11.56
C GLY A 210 5.62 26.40 10.43
N GLU A 211 6.14 27.60 10.53
CA GLU A 211 5.98 28.60 9.48
C GLU A 211 7.05 28.44 8.41
N MET A 212 6.66 28.57 7.15
CA MET A 212 7.62 28.76 6.07
C MET A 212 8.13 30.20 6.08
N PRO A 213 9.40 30.44 5.78
CA PRO A 213 9.90 31.79 5.60
C PRO A 213 9.11 32.51 4.52
N LEU A 214 8.57 33.66 4.85
CA LEU A 214 7.81 34.50 3.89
C LEU A 214 8.69 35.14 2.81
N GLN A 215 9.98 35.19 3.03
CA GLN A 215 10.95 35.72 2.05
C GLN A 215 11.72 34.58 1.41
N TRP A 216 11.44 34.35 0.14
CA TRP A 216 12.16 33.41 -0.70
C TRP A 216 13.42 34.13 -1.23
N ASP A 217 14.54 33.93 -0.58
CA ASP A 217 15.79 34.19 -1.24
C ASP A 217 15.99 33.13 -2.32
N SER A 218 16.29 33.56 -3.55
CA SER A 218 16.50 32.68 -4.70
C SER A 218 17.61 31.62 -4.51
N ARG A 219 18.35 31.70 -3.43
CA ARG A 219 19.40 30.76 -3.03
C ARG A 219 18.94 29.72 -1.98
N GLU A 220 17.77 29.92 -1.32
CA GLU A 220 17.24 29.03 -0.28
C GLU A 220 15.88 28.44 -0.66
N LEU A 221 15.70 28.04 -1.90
CA LEU A 221 14.47 27.37 -2.36
C LEU A 221 14.29 25.95 -1.79
N LEU A 222 15.19 25.54 -0.94
CA LEU A 222 15.22 24.23 -0.33
C LEU A 222 14.83 24.32 1.15
N TYR A 223 13.56 24.06 1.45
CA TYR A 223 13.11 23.99 2.83
C TYR A 223 13.02 22.53 3.25
N ARG A 224 13.78 22.15 4.28
CA ARG A 224 13.83 20.79 4.79
C ARG A 224 13.31 20.72 6.22
N ARG A 225 12.44 19.72 6.49
CA ARG A 225 11.98 19.42 7.84
C ARG A 225 11.78 17.93 8.03
N THR A 226 12.06 17.46 9.22
CA THR A 226 11.70 16.11 9.66
C THR A 226 10.38 16.17 10.41
N VAL A 227 9.41 15.37 10.00
CA VAL A 227 8.15 15.15 10.70
C VAL A 227 8.22 13.77 11.31
N SER A 228 8.26 13.69 12.63
CA SER A 228 8.30 12.42 13.34
C SER A 228 6.90 11.82 13.48
N HIS A 229 6.81 10.53 13.18
CA HIS A 229 5.65 9.68 13.38
C HIS A 229 6.07 8.49 14.26
N PRO A 230 5.16 7.87 15.07
CA PRO A 230 5.53 6.74 15.93
C PRO A 230 6.19 5.54 15.22
N ALA A 231 5.88 5.33 13.94
CA ALA A 231 6.40 4.21 13.16
C ALA A 231 7.56 4.59 12.22
N TYR A 232 7.72 5.87 11.87
CA TYR A 232 8.72 6.33 10.90
C TYR A 232 8.95 7.84 10.98
N ASP A 233 10.01 8.33 10.36
CA ASP A 233 10.27 9.75 10.17
C ASP A 233 10.06 10.15 8.71
N LEU A 234 9.47 11.33 8.47
CA LEU A 234 9.35 11.93 7.15
C LEU A 234 10.40 13.04 7.00
N SER A 235 11.40 12.83 6.17
CA SER A 235 12.32 13.89 5.75
C SER A 235 11.70 14.65 4.57
N THR A 236 11.05 15.77 4.84
CA THR A 236 10.27 16.53 3.88
C THR A 236 11.06 17.69 3.31
N VAL A 237 11.09 17.79 2.00
CA VAL A 237 11.71 18.89 1.25
C VAL A 237 10.66 19.54 0.38
N PHE A 238 10.63 20.87 0.38
CA PHE A 238 9.71 21.64 -0.44
C PHE A 238 10.40 22.18 -1.69
N ILE A 239 9.76 22.02 -2.86
CA ILE A 239 10.26 22.47 -4.16
C ILE A 239 9.14 23.23 -4.90
N MET A 240 9.35 24.50 -5.20
CA MET A 240 8.45 25.30 -6.05
C MET A 240 8.81 25.23 -7.53
N GLN A 241 10.10 25.18 -7.81
CA GLN A 241 10.62 25.14 -9.17
C GLN A 241 11.94 24.36 -9.14
N MET A 242 12.17 23.54 -10.14
CA MET A 242 13.45 22.84 -10.27
C MET A 242 14.47 23.79 -10.88
N LEU A 243 15.44 24.22 -10.07
CA LEU A 243 16.43 25.20 -10.46
C LEU A 243 17.86 24.63 -10.59
N ASP A 244 18.18 23.57 -9.82
CA ASP A 244 19.55 23.04 -9.76
C ASP A 244 19.60 21.50 -9.66
N ASP A 245 20.80 20.96 -9.75
CA ASP A 245 21.04 19.52 -9.69
C ASP A 245 20.79 18.94 -8.27
N THR A 246 20.96 19.74 -7.23
CA THR A 246 20.68 19.32 -5.85
C THR A 246 19.19 18.99 -5.67
N MET A 247 18.32 19.82 -6.22
CA MET A 247 16.86 19.58 -6.20
C MET A 247 16.49 18.36 -7.03
N LYS A 248 17.12 18.18 -8.21
CA LYS A 248 16.92 16.98 -9.03
C LYS A 248 17.33 15.71 -8.30
N ASP A 249 18.43 15.73 -7.57
CA ASP A 249 18.88 14.59 -6.78
C ASP A 249 17.92 14.28 -5.61
N MET A 250 17.35 15.30 -4.99
CA MET A 250 16.33 15.09 -3.97
C MET A 250 15.07 14.42 -4.52
N VAL A 251 14.62 14.83 -5.71
CA VAL A 251 13.50 14.18 -6.41
C VAL A 251 13.84 12.75 -6.79
N ARG A 252 15.04 12.49 -7.32
CA ARG A 252 15.51 11.13 -7.65
C ARG A 252 15.50 10.18 -6.46
N LEU A 253 15.78 10.71 -5.28
CA LEU A 253 15.84 9.95 -4.05
C LEU A 253 14.52 9.92 -3.27
N ALA A 254 13.50 10.69 -3.69
CA ALA A 254 12.22 10.76 -3.01
C ALA A 254 11.41 9.47 -3.17
N GLU A 255 10.75 9.06 -2.11
CA GLU A 255 9.84 7.91 -2.11
C GLU A 255 8.38 8.38 -2.24
N VAL A 256 8.11 9.61 -1.78
CA VAL A 256 6.78 10.23 -1.75
C VAL A 256 6.84 11.64 -2.33
N LEU A 257 5.87 11.94 -3.17
CA LEU A 257 5.61 13.29 -3.68
C LEU A 257 4.23 13.77 -3.23
N PHE A 258 4.18 14.83 -2.44
CA PHE A 258 2.97 15.62 -2.21
C PHE A 258 2.86 16.69 -3.29
N PHE A 259 1.93 16.52 -4.21
CA PHE A 259 1.72 17.48 -5.30
C PHE A 259 0.47 18.31 -5.03
N LEU A 260 0.67 19.59 -4.73
CA LEU A 260 -0.42 20.50 -4.35
C LEU A 260 -1.01 21.18 -5.60
N LEU A 261 -2.26 20.88 -5.87
CA LEU A 261 -3.01 21.37 -7.06
C LEU A 261 -3.62 22.74 -6.76
N SER A 262 -3.11 23.77 -7.40
CA SER A 262 -3.54 25.16 -7.12
C SER A 262 -3.72 26.01 -8.36
N GLY A 263 -3.04 25.68 -9.45
CA GLY A 263 -2.84 26.55 -10.58
C GLY A 263 -3.55 26.12 -11.86
N LEU A 264 -2.97 26.55 -12.98
CA LEU A 264 -3.42 26.19 -14.31
C LEU A 264 -3.11 24.72 -14.60
N PRO A 265 -4.10 23.93 -15.06
CA PRO A 265 -3.93 22.49 -15.26
C PRO A 265 -2.77 22.10 -16.18
N SER A 266 -2.50 22.88 -17.23
CA SER A 266 -1.42 22.65 -18.18
C SER A 266 -0.02 22.76 -17.55
N ASP A 267 0.15 23.69 -16.63
CA ASP A 267 1.44 23.94 -15.98
C ASP A 267 1.69 22.91 -14.88
N GLU A 268 0.64 22.52 -14.18
CA GLU A 268 0.71 21.45 -13.17
C GLU A 268 1.06 20.11 -13.83
N GLU A 269 0.45 19.77 -14.96
CA GLU A 269 0.71 18.52 -15.68
C GLU A 269 2.16 18.46 -16.20
N LYS A 270 2.66 19.54 -16.78
CA LYS A 270 4.06 19.64 -17.22
C LYS A 270 5.03 19.53 -16.06
N TYR A 271 4.77 20.22 -14.97
CA TYR A 271 5.63 20.19 -13.79
C TYR A 271 5.68 18.79 -13.16
N LEU A 272 4.53 18.11 -13.05
CA LEU A 272 4.51 16.73 -12.59
C LEU A 272 5.27 15.80 -13.55
N ALA A 273 5.12 15.99 -14.86
CA ALA A 273 5.84 15.17 -15.85
C ALA A 273 7.36 15.33 -15.70
N GLU A 274 7.85 16.55 -15.42
CA GLU A 274 9.26 16.82 -15.15
C GLU A 274 9.73 16.07 -13.88
N LEU A 275 8.99 16.17 -12.77
CA LEU A 275 9.32 15.47 -11.52
C LEU A 275 9.32 13.95 -11.71
N ARG A 276 8.34 13.41 -12.41
CA ARG A 276 8.27 11.96 -12.69
C ARG A 276 9.30 11.49 -13.71
N GLY A 277 9.76 12.36 -14.60
CA GLY A 277 10.88 12.07 -15.47
C GLY A 277 12.16 11.78 -14.70
N LEU A 278 12.35 12.40 -13.53
CA LEU A 278 13.48 12.16 -12.66
C LEU A 278 13.30 10.91 -11.78
N ASN A 279 12.06 10.65 -11.33
CA ASN A 279 11.75 9.48 -10.50
C ASN A 279 10.34 8.93 -10.81
N PRO A 280 10.25 7.95 -11.73
CA PRO A 280 8.97 7.36 -12.11
C PRO A 280 8.35 6.46 -11.04
N THR A 281 9.12 6.06 -10.03
CA THR A 281 8.70 5.07 -9.02
C THR A 281 8.12 5.69 -7.75
N MET A 282 8.21 7.02 -7.56
CA MET A 282 7.68 7.65 -6.36
C MET A 282 6.15 7.63 -6.32
N SER A 283 5.60 7.43 -5.13
CA SER A 283 4.18 7.51 -4.88
C SER A 283 3.73 8.97 -4.86
N VAL A 284 2.65 9.30 -5.58
CA VAL A 284 2.18 10.69 -5.73
C VAL A 284 0.87 10.90 -4.99
N PHE A 285 0.88 11.86 -4.09
CA PHE A 285 -0.29 12.29 -3.32
C PHE A 285 -0.71 13.67 -3.82
N PHE A 286 -1.84 13.72 -4.51
CA PHE A 286 -2.40 14.96 -4.96
C PHE A 286 -3.28 15.60 -3.90
N TRP A 287 -3.08 16.89 -3.65
CA TRP A 287 -3.92 17.67 -2.75
C TRP A 287 -4.51 18.87 -3.46
N GLY A 288 -5.83 19.00 -3.43
CA GLY A 288 -6.51 20.13 -4.04
C GLY A 288 -8.03 20.00 -4.04
N SER A 289 -8.72 21.15 -4.09
CA SER A 289 -10.18 21.23 -4.01
C SER A 289 -10.91 20.63 -5.22
N ARG A 290 -10.22 20.51 -6.36
CA ARG A 290 -10.81 19.98 -7.60
C ARG A 290 -9.90 18.92 -8.22
N ARG A 291 -10.49 17.76 -8.51
CA ARG A 291 -9.80 16.70 -9.23
C ARG A 291 -9.62 17.07 -10.70
N ARG A 292 -8.39 17.00 -11.19
CA ARG A 292 -8.06 17.17 -12.60
C ARG A 292 -8.25 15.85 -13.36
N ARG A 293 -8.69 15.89 -14.61
CA ARG A 293 -8.86 14.68 -15.44
C ARG A 293 -7.54 13.91 -15.62
N TRP A 294 -6.44 14.62 -15.79
CA TRP A 294 -5.12 14.02 -15.99
C TRP A 294 -4.58 13.31 -14.74
N VAL A 295 -4.97 13.71 -13.53
CA VAL A 295 -4.58 13.04 -12.27
C VAL A 295 -4.96 11.56 -12.27
N ARG A 296 -6.08 11.21 -12.91
CA ARG A 296 -6.53 9.81 -13.02
C ARG A 296 -5.58 8.92 -13.83
N ARG A 297 -4.74 9.51 -14.67
CA ARG A 297 -3.80 8.79 -15.55
C ARG A 297 -2.44 8.60 -14.91
N VAL A 298 -2.19 9.22 -13.76
CA VAL A 298 -0.91 9.12 -13.05
C VAL A 298 -0.86 7.81 -12.28
N PRO A 299 0.05 6.89 -12.63
CA PRO A 299 0.18 5.64 -11.89
C PRO A 299 0.71 5.89 -10.48
N GLN A 300 0.36 5.03 -9.53
CA GLN A 300 0.77 5.13 -8.12
C GLN A 300 0.41 6.47 -7.49
N SER A 301 -0.82 6.95 -7.72
CA SER A 301 -1.25 8.24 -7.19
C SER A 301 -2.58 8.19 -6.47
N VAL A 302 -2.73 9.08 -5.49
CA VAL A 302 -3.96 9.30 -4.73
C VAL A 302 -4.30 10.77 -4.74
N HIS A 303 -5.59 11.10 -4.80
CA HIS A 303 -6.05 12.46 -4.78
C HIS A 303 -6.95 12.73 -3.58
N PHE A 304 -6.56 13.69 -2.76
CA PHE A 304 -7.29 14.15 -1.59
C PHE A 304 -8.00 15.47 -1.89
N THR A 305 -9.29 15.55 -1.56
CA THR A 305 -10.09 16.77 -1.63
C THR A 305 -10.44 17.32 -0.25
N THR A 306 -10.05 16.61 0.80
CA THR A 306 -10.31 16.95 2.20
C THR A 306 -9.35 18.04 2.71
N PRO A 307 -9.69 18.73 3.81
CA PRO A 307 -8.77 19.65 4.46
C PRO A 307 -7.43 19.00 4.79
N MET A 308 -6.35 19.76 4.65
CA MET A 308 -4.99 19.30 4.98
C MET A 308 -4.78 19.33 6.49
N GLU A 309 -5.30 18.34 7.19
CA GLU A 309 -5.02 18.17 8.62
C GLU A 309 -3.90 17.16 8.80
N ARG A 310 -2.96 17.47 9.70
CA ARG A 310 -1.76 16.66 9.96
C ARG A 310 -2.11 15.20 10.22
N GLU A 311 -3.06 14.96 11.11
CA GLU A 311 -3.48 13.61 11.49
C GLU A 311 -4.03 12.82 10.31
N PHE A 312 -4.83 13.48 9.46
CA PHE A 312 -5.38 12.85 8.27
C PHE A 312 -4.28 12.54 7.23
N VAL A 313 -3.31 13.44 7.04
CA VAL A 313 -2.18 13.21 6.14
C VAL A 313 -1.32 12.05 6.64
N LEU A 314 -0.97 12.05 7.93
CA LEU A 314 -0.17 10.99 8.54
C LEU A 314 -0.90 9.65 8.52
N GLN A 315 -2.18 9.60 8.87
CA GLN A 315 -2.99 8.38 8.75
C GLN A 315 -3.10 7.88 7.31
N SER A 316 -3.20 8.79 6.35
CA SER A 316 -3.21 8.41 4.95
C SER A 316 -1.86 7.81 4.53
N LEU A 317 -0.75 8.36 5.02
CA LEU A 317 0.58 7.81 4.79
C LEU A 317 0.75 6.44 5.44
N ASP A 318 0.24 6.20 6.65
CA ASP A 318 0.27 4.89 7.31
C ASP A 318 -0.35 3.77 6.47
N VAL A 319 -1.27 4.16 5.63
CA VAL A 319 -1.96 3.24 4.74
C VAL A 319 -1.18 3.05 3.42
N PHE A 320 -0.32 4.01 3.04
CA PHE A 320 0.40 4.05 1.76
C PHE A 320 1.90 3.75 1.88
N LEU A 321 2.50 3.94 3.02
CA LEU A 321 3.91 3.66 3.33
C LEU A 321 4.06 2.41 4.16
#